data_fbb3affae11bd01cca2cd7c99bbf8d7e
#
_entry.id   fbb3affae11bd01cca2cd7c99bbf8d7e
#
_cell.length_a   1.000
_cell.length_b   1.000
_cell.length_c   1.000
_cell.angle_alpha   90.00
_cell.angle_beta   90.00
_cell.angle_gamma   90.00
#
_symmetry.space_group_name_H-M   'P 1'
#
loop_
_entity.id
_entity.type
_entity.pdbx_description
1 polymer ?
#
loop_
_entity_poly.entity_id
_entity_poly.type
_entity_poly.pdbx_seq_one_letter_code
_entity_poly.pdbx_strand_id
1 'polypeptide(L)'
;MLKQANQQVLINHNRLLTRSFSRRFFLKGLIFSAWAPYSLSTPIKLELDKVKLYSAATDHKGDHWLVIANAKGESLNQLRLPSRAHQVFKHPSLPLVCVVARRPGKYLSLVHMNTGTLIKTISPSKGYHFYGHGLFTQDGRYLVTSENHIKSGEGRITIRDRLSEFSIVYQYASQGVGPHEIKLTNNGQTLVVANGGIKTHPDKGREKLNLNTMRPSLVYLELLTGKLLEKVSLPEQLHQLSIRHIDINQHNHVVIAMQYQGDKTDQVALMATHKRGEYIRLLNAPINSYLAMKHYCGSVCFDFSGMYAAATSPKGDRVTIWDTVKGNIVDELRCRDACGIAAFGKQGFVVSSGAGKLYHYNIEHKELKRLLPQTFLTAPPLVESKVNVPSPSKRMAWDNHLSISI
;
A
#
# COMPACT_ATOMS: atom_id res chain seq x y z
N MET A 1 1.24 -60.56 -30.11
CA MET A 1 0.26 -61.55 -29.58
C MET A 1 -0.76 -60.77 -28.74
N LEU A 2 -1.97 -60.83 -29.26
CA LEU A 2 -3.29 -60.91 -28.63
C LEU A 2 -3.71 -59.71 -27.75
N LYS A 3 -4.56 -58.84 -28.29
CA LYS A 3 -6.05 -58.86 -28.48
C LYS A 3 -6.74 -58.51 -27.14
N GLN A 4 -7.43 -57.38 -27.10
CA GLN A 4 -8.85 -57.13 -27.39
C GLN A 4 -9.81 -57.74 -26.37
N ALA A 5 -10.67 -56.92 -25.87
CA ALA A 5 -12.14 -56.99 -25.83
C ALA A 5 -12.64 -56.38 -24.53
N ASN A 6 -13.73 -55.71 -24.32
CA ASN A 6 -14.96 -55.35 -25.03
C ASN A 6 -15.59 -54.26 -24.17
N GLN A 7 -16.10 -53.17 -24.63
CA GLN A 7 -17.39 -52.86 -25.26
C GLN A 7 -18.64 -53.38 -24.52
N GLN A 8 -19.50 -52.39 -24.28
CA GLN A 8 -20.98 -52.41 -24.29
C GLN A 8 -21.72 -52.73 -23.00
N VAL A 9 -22.63 -51.83 -22.64
CA VAL A 9 -24.10 -51.90 -22.65
C VAL A 9 -24.63 -50.51 -22.25
N LEU A 10 -25.11 -49.62 -23.14
CA LEU A 10 -26.39 -49.46 -23.81
C LEU A 10 -27.59 -49.28 -22.88
N ILE A 11 -28.13 -48.04 -22.89
CA ILE A 11 -29.39 -47.55 -23.47
C ILE A 11 -30.66 -47.89 -22.65
N ASN A 12 -31.37 -46.88 -22.32
CA ASN A 12 -32.80 -46.49 -22.50
C ASN A 12 -33.35 -45.82 -21.23
N HIS A 13 -34.09 -44.72 -21.22
CA HIS A 13 -35.32 -44.48 -21.99
C HIS A 13 -35.67 -42.98 -22.00
N ASN A 14 -35.93 -42.51 -23.18
CA ASN A 14 -36.75 -41.35 -23.48
C ASN A 14 -38.17 -41.50 -22.98
N ARG A 15 -38.79 -40.47 -22.45
CA ARG A 15 -40.18 -40.15 -22.72
C ARG A 15 -40.44 -38.65 -22.69
N LEU A 16 -40.72 -38.16 -23.84
CA LEU A 16 -41.39 -36.93 -24.22
C LEU A 16 -42.74 -36.75 -23.48
N LEU A 17 -43.00 -35.54 -23.01
CA LEU A 17 -44.36 -35.01 -22.99
C LEU A 17 -44.31 -33.55 -23.39
N THR A 18 -44.57 -33.37 -24.69
CA THR A 18 -45.01 -32.11 -25.28
C THR A 18 -46.43 -31.82 -24.80
N ARG A 19 -46.63 -30.63 -24.20
CA ARG A 19 -47.94 -30.00 -24.16
C ARG A 19 -47.83 -28.61 -24.75
N SER A 20 -48.32 -28.48 -25.98
CA SER A 20 -48.71 -27.26 -26.61
C SER A 20 -49.85 -26.61 -25.82
N PHE A 21 -49.74 -25.36 -25.49
CA PHE A 21 -50.90 -24.52 -25.18
C PHE A 21 -50.93 -23.32 -26.10
N SER A 22 -52.07 -23.22 -26.74
CA SER A 22 -52.54 -22.36 -27.79
C SER A 22 -52.50 -20.88 -27.39
N ARG A 23 -52.15 -20.06 -28.39
CA ARG A 23 -52.43 -18.63 -28.42
C ARG A 23 -53.92 -18.38 -28.35
N ARG A 24 -54.36 -17.61 -27.35
CA ARG A 24 -55.48 -16.65 -27.35
C ARG A 24 -55.96 -16.41 -25.93
N PHE A 25 -55.45 -15.36 -25.30
CA PHE A 25 -56.26 -14.48 -24.49
C PHE A 25 -55.61 -13.09 -24.48
N PHE A 26 -56.33 -12.21 -25.15
CA PHE A 26 -55.98 -10.80 -25.33
C PHE A 26 -56.67 -10.00 -24.22
N LEU A 27 -55.95 -9.08 -23.68
CA LEU A 27 -56.42 -7.83 -23.04
C LEU A 27 -57.36 -7.92 -21.81
N LYS A 28 -56.84 -7.52 -20.68
CA LYS A 28 -57.29 -6.34 -19.91
C LYS A 28 -56.52 -6.29 -18.60
N GLY A 29 -55.91 -5.12 -18.34
CA GLY A 29 -55.82 -4.70 -16.97
C GLY A 29 -54.45 -4.42 -16.43
N LEU A 30 -54.18 -3.13 -16.30
CA LEU A 30 -53.38 -2.49 -15.26
C LEU A 30 -51.86 -2.61 -15.37
N ILE A 31 -51.31 -1.55 -15.89
CA ILE A 31 -49.95 -1.07 -15.66
C ILE A 31 -49.82 -0.81 -14.14
N PHE A 32 -49.28 -1.77 -13.43
CA PHE A 32 -48.60 -1.52 -12.16
C PHE A 32 -47.13 -1.35 -12.52
N SER A 33 -46.71 -0.11 -12.69
CA SER A 33 -45.32 0.26 -12.59
C SER A 33 -44.86 -0.05 -11.17
N ALA A 34 -44.30 -1.25 -10.95
CA ALA A 34 -43.55 -1.54 -9.76
C ALA A 34 -42.30 -0.66 -9.79
N TRP A 35 -42.41 0.48 -9.17
CA TRP A 35 -41.24 1.19 -8.64
C TRP A 35 -40.62 0.24 -7.60
N ALA A 36 -39.62 -0.53 -8.02
CA ALA A 36 -38.71 -1.10 -7.07
C ALA A 36 -38.08 0.09 -6.32
N PRO A 37 -38.21 0.19 -5.00
CA PRO A 37 -37.48 1.19 -4.28
C PRO A 37 -36.00 0.88 -4.54
N TYR A 38 -35.29 1.76 -5.21
CA TYR A 38 -33.85 1.83 -5.08
C TYR A 38 -33.58 1.80 -3.59
N SER A 39 -33.08 0.69 -3.09
CA SER A 39 -32.54 0.62 -1.75
C SER A 39 -31.44 1.65 -1.72
N LEU A 40 -31.77 2.83 -1.21
CA LEU A 40 -30.79 3.79 -0.74
C LEU A 40 -29.89 2.99 0.22
N SER A 41 -28.72 2.58 -0.27
CA SER A 41 -27.70 2.04 0.59
C SER A 41 -27.50 3.10 1.68
N THR A 42 -27.95 2.79 2.89
CA THR A 42 -27.67 3.61 4.06
C THR A 42 -26.19 3.93 4.02
N PRO A 43 -25.81 5.22 4.08
CA PRO A 43 -24.41 5.57 4.11
C PRO A 43 -23.81 4.79 5.28
N ILE A 44 -22.80 3.97 5.02
CA ILE A 44 -22.03 3.29 6.07
C ILE A 44 -21.49 4.44 6.92
N LYS A 45 -22.14 4.68 8.04
CA LYS A 45 -21.68 5.64 9.05
C LYS A 45 -20.40 5.03 9.58
N LEU A 46 -19.26 5.50 9.06
CA LEU A 46 -17.96 5.05 9.51
C LEU A 46 -17.90 5.31 11.01
N GLU A 47 -17.88 4.25 11.81
CA GLU A 47 -17.71 4.38 13.26
C GLU A 47 -16.26 4.82 13.50
N LEU A 48 -16.04 6.11 13.53
CA LEU A 48 -14.71 6.72 13.66
C LEU A 48 -13.93 6.19 14.87
N ASP A 49 -14.66 5.75 15.90
CA ASP A 49 -14.06 5.20 17.11
C ASP A 49 -13.43 3.80 16.90
N LYS A 50 -13.81 3.09 15.83
CA LYS A 50 -13.20 1.81 15.47
C LYS A 50 -11.98 1.96 14.55
N VAL A 51 -11.83 3.11 13.92
CA VAL A 51 -10.73 3.39 13.00
C VAL A 51 -9.42 3.56 13.77
N LYS A 52 -8.40 2.81 13.39
CA LYS A 52 -7.04 2.96 13.91
C LYS A 52 -6.06 3.32 12.79
N LEU A 53 -5.16 4.22 13.11
CA LEU A 53 -4.07 4.67 12.26
C LEU A 53 -2.74 4.11 12.81
N TYR A 54 -1.89 3.63 11.93
CA TYR A 54 -0.60 3.07 12.28
C TYR A 54 0.49 3.76 11.48
N SER A 55 1.52 4.28 12.14
CA SER A 55 2.67 4.84 11.46
C SER A 55 3.90 4.80 12.34
N ALA A 56 5.07 4.84 11.70
CA ALA A 56 6.30 5.16 12.40
C ALA A 56 6.39 6.68 12.60
N ALA A 57 7.04 7.08 13.68
CA ALA A 57 7.27 8.50 13.99
C ALA A 57 8.62 8.71 14.66
N THR A 58 9.11 9.94 14.61
CA THR A 58 10.32 10.37 15.33
C THR A 58 9.96 11.55 16.25
N ASP A 59 10.34 11.50 17.49
CA ASP A 59 10.09 12.58 18.43
C ASP A 59 11.16 13.69 18.35
N HIS A 60 11.00 14.73 19.14
CA HIS A 60 11.90 15.89 19.19
C HIS A 60 13.29 15.57 19.75
N LYS A 61 13.47 14.42 20.41
CA LYS A 61 14.76 13.91 20.90
C LYS A 61 15.49 13.06 19.87
N GLY A 62 14.82 12.75 18.73
CA GLY A 62 15.32 11.84 17.72
C GLY A 62 15.02 10.36 18.01
N ASP A 63 14.26 10.05 19.05
CA ASP A 63 13.81 8.69 19.34
C ASP A 63 12.71 8.26 18.36
N HIS A 64 12.71 6.97 17.99
CA HIS A 64 11.82 6.40 16.99
C HIS A 64 10.73 5.58 17.66
N TRP A 65 9.52 5.68 17.13
CA TRP A 65 8.32 5.09 17.71
C TRP A 65 7.44 4.43 16.64
N LEU A 66 6.80 3.33 16.99
CA LEU A 66 5.53 2.95 16.40
C LEU A 66 4.44 3.71 17.13
N VAL A 67 3.55 4.36 16.42
CA VAL A 67 2.37 5.04 16.96
C VAL A 67 1.12 4.41 16.43
N ILE A 68 0.22 4.06 17.33
CA ILE A 68 -1.14 3.60 17.03
C ILE A 68 -2.07 4.70 17.52
N ALA A 69 -2.86 5.30 16.62
CA ALA A 69 -3.76 6.39 16.91
C ALA A 69 -5.20 6.07 16.48
N ASN A 70 -6.18 6.77 17.04
CA ASN A 70 -7.56 6.72 16.54
C ASN A 70 -7.76 7.66 15.34
N ALA A 71 -8.97 7.68 14.77
CA ALA A 71 -9.32 8.55 13.63
C ALA A 71 -9.21 10.06 13.94
N LYS A 72 -9.20 10.45 15.20
CA LYS A 72 -9.01 11.84 15.65
C LYS A 72 -7.53 12.22 15.77
N GLY A 73 -6.61 11.24 15.58
CA GLY A 73 -5.18 11.44 15.73
C GLY A 73 -4.68 11.35 17.19
N GLU A 74 -5.53 10.88 18.11
CA GLU A 74 -5.14 10.64 19.49
C GLU A 74 -4.35 9.35 19.58
N SER A 75 -3.18 9.39 20.24
CA SER A 75 -2.34 8.20 20.43
C SER A 75 -3.00 7.23 21.40
N LEU A 76 -3.25 6.02 20.93
CA LEU A 76 -3.78 4.91 21.73
C LEU A 76 -2.66 4.10 22.36
N ASN A 77 -1.61 3.80 21.57
CA ASN A 77 -0.44 3.05 22.00
C ASN A 77 0.82 3.55 21.30
N GLN A 78 1.95 3.38 21.96
CA GLN A 78 3.27 3.70 21.42
C GLN A 78 4.27 2.62 21.82
N LEU A 79 5.17 2.26 20.90
CA LEU A 79 6.30 1.38 21.17
C LEU A 79 7.58 2.03 20.68
N ARG A 80 8.59 2.15 21.57
CA ARG A 80 9.92 2.61 21.15
C ARG A 80 10.59 1.59 20.25
N LEU A 81 11.15 2.08 19.14
CA LEU A 81 11.81 1.28 18.13
C LEU A 81 13.33 1.41 18.21
N PRO A 82 14.11 0.37 17.85
CA PRO A 82 15.57 0.43 17.91
C PRO A 82 16.19 1.48 16.98
N SER A 83 15.54 1.76 15.84
CA SER A 83 15.95 2.78 14.88
C SER A 83 14.74 3.20 14.04
N ARG A 84 14.93 4.20 13.16
CA ARG A 84 13.86 4.69 12.29
C ARG A 84 13.24 3.56 11.48
N ALA A 85 11.94 3.39 11.61
CA ALA A 85 11.14 2.49 10.80
C ALA A 85 10.66 3.18 9.51
N HIS A 86 10.03 2.44 8.62
CA HIS A 86 9.52 2.92 7.35
C HIS A 86 8.05 2.58 7.19
N GLN A 87 7.72 1.33 6.82
CA GLN A 87 6.34 0.91 6.69
C GLN A 87 5.84 0.22 7.95
N VAL A 88 4.58 0.51 8.29
CA VAL A 88 3.79 -0.23 9.28
C VAL A 88 2.58 -0.80 8.55
N PHE A 89 2.31 -2.08 8.70
CA PHE A 89 1.15 -2.74 8.09
C PHE A 89 0.55 -3.79 9.03
N LYS A 90 -0.75 -4.00 8.89
CA LYS A 90 -1.49 -4.93 9.75
C LYS A 90 -1.58 -6.33 9.15
N HIS A 91 -1.75 -7.32 10.02
CA HIS A 91 -2.24 -8.64 9.63
C HIS A 91 -3.73 -8.55 9.23
N PRO A 92 -4.20 -9.29 8.21
CA PRO A 92 -5.58 -9.18 7.73
C PRO A 92 -6.64 -9.52 8.79
N SER A 93 -6.41 -10.50 9.66
CA SER A 93 -7.40 -11.01 10.63
C SER A 93 -6.94 -11.00 12.08
N LEU A 94 -5.64 -11.04 12.38
CA LEU A 94 -5.13 -11.04 13.76
C LEU A 94 -4.87 -9.61 14.26
N PRO A 95 -4.92 -9.37 15.58
CA PRO A 95 -4.56 -8.08 16.17
C PRO A 95 -3.04 -7.86 16.17
N LEU A 96 -2.43 -7.95 15.01
CA LEU A 96 -0.99 -7.93 14.78
C LEU A 96 -0.63 -6.85 13.77
N VAL A 97 0.34 -6.01 14.09
CA VAL A 97 0.99 -5.09 13.17
C VAL A 97 2.46 -5.43 13.02
N CYS A 98 2.96 -5.23 11.82
CA CYS A 98 4.36 -5.39 11.48
C CYS A 98 4.98 -4.03 11.19
N VAL A 99 6.17 -3.80 11.76
CA VAL A 99 6.95 -2.57 11.58
C VAL A 99 8.28 -2.93 10.94
N VAL A 100 8.55 -2.40 9.76
CA VAL A 100 9.81 -2.68 9.03
C VAL A 100 10.77 -1.50 9.19
N ALA A 101 12.00 -1.80 9.60
CA ALA A 101 13.06 -0.80 9.70
C ALA A 101 13.37 -0.19 8.33
N ARG A 102 13.64 1.13 8.34
CA ARG A 102 14.10 1.84 7.13
C ARG A 102 15.45 1.28 6.69
N ARG A 103 15.67 1.22 5.36
CA ARG A 103 16.95 0.79 4.80
C ARG A 103 18.17 1.58 5.33
N PRO A 104 19.28 0.93 5.64
CA PRO A 104 19.51 -0.51 5.69
C PRO A 104 18.85 -1.13 6.93
N GLY A 105 17.66 -1.73 6.72
CA GLY A 105 16.83 -2.25 7.81
C GLY A 105 17.43 -3.51 8.45
N LYS A 106 17.67 -3.45 9.76
CA LYS A 106 18.25 -4.58 10.53
C LYS A 106 17.21 -5.32 11.37
N TYR A 107 15.96 -4.84 11.42
CA TYR A 107 14.88 -5.47 12.17
C TYR A 107 13.53 -5.32 11.47
N LEU A 108 12.66 -6.23 11.78
CA LEU A 108 11.22 -6.21 11.57
C LEU A 108 10.58 -6.59 12.89
N SER A 109 9.68 -5.77 13.41
CA SER A 109 9.01 -6.00 14.71
C SER A 109 7.56 -6.37 14.50
N LEU A 110 7.11 -7.46 15.14
CA LEU A 110 5.72 -7.86 15.26
C LEU A 110 5.17 -7.37 16.58
N VAL A 111 4.09 -6.61 16.55
CA VAL A 111 3.53 -5.91 17.71
C VAL A 111 2.04 -6.20 17.83
N HIS A 112 1.58 -6.45 19.05
CA HIS A 112 0.16 -6.64 19.33
C HIS A 112 -0.58 -5.31 19.23
N MET A 113 -1.55 -5.24 18.34
CA MET A 113 -2.22 -3.99 17.92
C MET A 113 -2.97 -3.28 19.03
N ASN A 114 -3.57 -4.03 19.98
CA ASN A 114 -4.41 -3.46 21.02
C ASN A 114 -3.62 -3.05 22.27
N THR A 115 -2.51 -3.73 22.56
CA THR A 115 -1.69 -3.49 23.76
C THR A 115 -0.41 -2.71 23.47
N GLY A 116 0.02 -2.64 22.19
CA GLY A 116 1.30 -2.05 21.80
C GLY A 116 2.51 -2.89 22.21
N THR A 117 2.32 -4.13 22.70
CA THR A 117 3.42 -4.98 23.17
C THR A 117 4.18 -5.62 22.00
N LEU A 118 5.51 -5.64 22.11
CA LEU A 118 6.38 -6.36 21.18
C LEU A 118 6.18 -7.87 21.33
N ILE A 119 5.84 -8.56 20.26
CA ILE A 119 5.67 -10.02 20.22
C ILE A 119 6.98 -10.70 19.80
N LYS A 120 7.56 -10.22 18.69
CA LYS A 120 8.76 -10.84 18.10
C LYS A 120 9.53 -9.80 17.28
N THR A 121 10.86 -9.93 17.29
CA THR A 121 11.73 -9.22 16.36
C THR A 121 12.37 -10.23 15.42
N ILE A 122 12.35 -9.93 14.11
CA ILE A 122 12.92 -10.75 13.06
C ILE A 122 14.08 -9.99 12.44
N SER A 123 15.22 -10.64 12.28
CA SER A 123 16.40 -10.12 11.58
C SER A 123 16.41 -10.55 10.11
N PRO A 124 17.02 -9.77 9.21
CA PRO A 124 17.24 -10.21 7.84
C PRO A 124 18.27 -11.34 7.79
N SER A 125 18.30 -12.09 6.70
CA SER A 125 19.33 -13.10 6.47
C SER A 125 20.73 -12.48 6.43
N LYS A 126 21.75 -13.26 6.79
CA LYS A 126 23.17 -12.83 6.71
C LYS A 126 23.49 -12.32 5.29
N GLY A 127 24.13 -11.16 5.18
CA GLY A 127 24.47 -10.51 3.92
C GLY A 127 23.33 -9.72 3.27
N TYR A 128 22.16 -9.59 3.93
CA TYR A 128 21.00 -8.86 3.47
C TYR A 128 20.56 -7.81 4.48
N HIS A 129 19.75 -6.88 4.03
CA HIS A 129 19.00 -5.96 4.88
C HIS A 129 17.57 -5.78 4.36
N PHE A 130 16.62 -5.50 5.26
CA PHE A 130 15.27 -5.11 4.86
C PHE A 130 15.32 -3.79 4.08
N TYR A 131 14.46 -3.68 3.06
CA TYR A 131 14.42 -2.46 2.23
C TYR A 131 13.31 -1.50 2.63
N GLY A 132 12.58 -1.82 3.71
CA GLY A 132 11.59 -0.96 4.35
C GLY A 132 10.14 -1.34 4.13
N HIS A 133 9.86 -2.30 3.27
CA HIS A 133 8.51 -2.70 2.91
C HIS A 133 8.24 -4.18 3.09
N GLY A 134 6.96 -4.48 3.36
CA GLY A 134 6.44 -5.83 3.47
C GLY A 134 4.91 -5.85 3.43
N LEU A 135 4.36 -7.04 3.44
CA LEU A 135 2.92 -7.28 3.52
C LEU A 135 2.62 -8.67 4.10
N PHE A 136 1.41 -8.89 4.57
CA PHE A 136 0.87 -10.22 4.78
C PHE A 136 0.05 -10.66 3.57
N THR A 137 0.04 -11.96 3.28
CA THR A 137 -0.93 -12.54 2.34
C THR A 137 -2.36 -12.36 2.85
N GLN A 138 -3.35 -12.45 1.98
CA GLN A 138 -4.76 -12.20 2.33
C GLN A 138 -5.29 -13.17 3.40
N ASP A 139 -4.81 -14.42 3.39
CA ASP A 139 -5.08 -15.43 4.41
C ASP A 139 -4.29 -15.22 5.72
N GLY A 140 -3.35 -14.27 5.74
CA GLY A 140 -2.48 -13.98 6.87
C GLY A 140 -1.41 -15.04 7.15
N ARG A 141 -1.26 -16.05 6.28
CA ARG A 141 -0.27 -17.10 6.50
C ARG A 141 1.15 -16.62 6.28
N TYR A 142 1.41 -15.93 5.19
CA TYR A 142 2.75 -15.54 4.82
C TYR A 142 3.02 -14.06 5.07
N LEU A 143 4.21 -13.80 5.61
CA LEU A 143 4.82 -12.48 5.69
C LEU A 143 5.82 -12.35 4.55
N VAL A 144 5.59 -11.42 3.65
CA VAL A 144 6.43 -11.14 2.49
C VAL A 144 7.20 -9.84 2.72
N THR A 145 8.51 -9.85 2.50
CA THR A 145 9.37 -8.67 2.66
C THR A 145 10.25 -8.42 1.45
N SER A 146 10.48 -7.14 1.14
CA SER A 146 11.52 -6.72 0.22
C SER A 146 12.86 -6.59 0.95
N GLU A 147 13.89 -7.21 0.40
CA GLU A 147 15.25 -7.22 0.96
C GLU A 147 16.27 -6.87 -0.12
N ASN A 148 17.46 -6.47 0.28
CA ASN A 148 18.55 -6.15 -0.63
C ASN A 148 19.83 -6.84 -0.21
N HIS A 149 20.54 -7.44 -1.17
CA HIS A 149 21.85 -8.03 -0.94
C HIS A 149 22.91 -6.93 -0.79
N ILE A 150 23.66 -6.96 0.30
CA ILE A 150 24.57 -5.86 0.68
C ILE A 150 25.66 -5.66 -0.39
N LYS A 151 26.33 -6.73 -0.82
CA LYS A 151 27.47 -6.64 -1.74
C LYS A 151 27.07 -6.29 -3.18
N SER A 152 26.07 -7.00 -3.75
CA SER A 152 25.69 -6.81 -5.15
C SER A 152 24.71 -5.66 -5.36
N GLY A 153 23.90 -5.32 -4.34
CA GLY A 153 22.80 -4.38 -4.44
C GLY A 153 21.56 -4.96 -5.13
N GLU A 154 21.54 -6.28 -5.38
CA GLU A 154 20.40 -6.97 -5.99
C GLU A 154 19.24 -7.11 -5.00
N GLY A 155 18.06 -6.94 -5.54
CA GLY A 155 16.83 -7.06 -4.75
C GLY A 155 16.36 -8.51 -4.60
N ARG A 156 15.80 -8.81 -3.44
CA ARG A 156 15.24 -10.11 -3.10
C ARG A 156 13.87 -9.96 -2.46
N ILE A 157 13.00 -10.92 -2.73
CA ILE A 157 11.77 -11.16 -2.00
C ILE A 157 11.98 -12.34 -1.07
N THR A 158 11.58 -12.19 0.18
CA THR A 158 11.64 -13.25 1.19
C THR A 158 10.25 -13.48 1.76
N ILE A 159 9.81 -14.74 1.76
CA ILE A 159 8.52 -15.18 2.30
C ILE A 159 8.76 -16.03 3.55
N ARG A 160 8.07 -15.64 4.62
CA ARG A 160 8.13 -16.32 5.92
C ARG A 160 6.76 -16.87 6.29
N ASP A 161 6.70 -18.10 6.77
CA ASP A 161 5.45 -18.74 7.20
C ASP A 161 5.20 -18.43 8.70
N ARG A 162 4.07 -17.80 8.98
CA ARG A 162 3.63 -17.49 10.36
C ARG A 162 3.42 -18.74 11.19
N LEU A 163 2.92 -19.83 10.59
CA LEU A 163 2.67 -21.09 11.29
C LEU A 163 3.96 -21.81 11.70
N SER A 164 5.08 -21.49 11.06
CA SER A 164 6.42 -21.97 11.41
C SER A 164 7.25 -20.85 12.06
N GLU A 165 6.62 -20.06 12.94
CA GLU A 165 7.23 -18.97 13.69
C GLU A 165 7.97 -17.93 12.82
N PHE A 166 7.47 -17.67 11.62
CA PHE A 166 8.07 -16.78 10.63
C PHE A 166 9.41 -17.28 10.07
N SER A 167 9.64 -18.58 10.08
CA SER A 167 10.77 -19.18 9.36
C SER A 167 10.64 -18.91 7.85
N ILE A 168 11.79 -18.79 7.19
CA ILE A 168 11.85 -18.53 5.75
C ILE A 168 11.46 -19.80 4.99
N VAL A 169 10.46 -19.69 4.10
CA VAL A 169 10.00 -20.80 3.26
C VAL A 169 10.33 -20.59 1.78
N TYR A 170 10.35 -19.33 1.29
CA TYR A 170 10.72 -19.02 -0.09
C TYR A 170 11.60 -17.78 -0.16
N GLN A 171 12.55 -17.79 -1.08
CA GLN A 171 13.39 -16.64 -1.42
C GLN A 171 13.70 -16.65 -2.92
N TYR A 172 13.53 -15.50 -3.56
CA TYR A 172 13.82 -15.35 -4.98
C TYR A 172 14.17 -13.89 -5.32
N ALA A 173 14.79 -13.68 -6.49
CA ALA A 173 15.17 -12.35 -6.96
C ALA A 173 13.94 -11.47 -7.19
N SER A 174 14.02 -10.18 -6.84
CA SER A 174 12.98 -9.18 -7.18
C SER A 174 13.00 -8.80 -8.66
N GLN A 175 13.91 -9.39 -9.45
CA GLN A 175 14.16 -9.10 -10.87
C GLN A 175 14.60 -7.65 -11.14
N GLY A 176 15.18 -6.99 -10.13
CA GLY A 176 15.66 -5.61 -10.23
C GLY A 176 16.48 -5.17 -9.02
N VAL A 177 16.92 -3.92 -9.05
CA VAL A 177 17.72 -3.29 -7.98
C VAL A 177 16.82 -2.40 -7.13
N GLY A 178 16.97 -2.50 -5.81
CA GLY A 178 16.26 -1.67 -4.85
C GLY A 178 14.75 -1.87 -4.86
N PRO A 179 14.24 -3.08 -4.50
CA PRO A 179 12.80 -3.38 -4.43
C PRO A 179 12.16 -2.55 -3.33
N HIS A 180 11.59 -1.40 -3.70
CA HIS A 180 11.12 -0.43 -2.73
C HIS A 180 9.79 -0.83 -2.14
N GLU A 181 8.74 -0.91 -2.91
CA GLU A 181 7.42 -1.30 -2.42
C GLU A 181 6.89 -2.56 -3.12
N ILE A 182 6.12 -3.33 -2.40
CA ILE A 182 5.50 -4.57 -2.87
C ILE A 182 4.02 -4.57 -2.55
N LYS A 183 3.20 -5.07 -3.48
CA LYS A 183 1.74 -5.23 -3.31
C LYS A 183 1.30 -6.56 -3.91
N LEU A 184 0.20 -7.11 -3.41
CA LEU A 184 -0.45 -8.28 -4.02
C LEU A 184 -1.62 -7.84 -4.90
N THR A 185 -1.78 -8.50 -6.02
CA THR A 185 -3.03 -8.42 -6.80
C THR A 185 -4.21 -9.00 -6.01
N ASN A 186 -5.43 -8.68 -6.43
CA ASN A 186 -6.65 -9.04 -5.68
C ASN A 186 -6.88 -10.56 -5.54
N ASN A 187 -6.33 -11.37 -6.43
CA ASN A 187 -6.36 -12.83 -6.29
C ASN A 187 -5.32 -13.40 -5.33
N GLY A 188 -4.44 -12.54 -4.77
CA GLY A 188 -3.39 -12.94 -3.83
C GLY A 188 -2.26 -13.79 -4.42
N GLN A 189 -2.26 -14.07 -5.73
CA GLN A 189 -1.31 -14.98 -6.36
C GLN A 189 -0.14 -14.28 -7.06
N THR A 190 -0.29 -13.01 -7.37
CA THR A 190 0.73 -12.23 -8.06
C THR A 190 1.25 -11.12 -7.17
N LEU A 191 2.56 -11.09 -6.98
CA LEU A 191 3.28 -10.03 -6.29
C LEU A 191 3.74 -8.98 -7.31
N VAL A 192 3.39 -7.72 -7.07
CA VAL A 192 3.88 -6.57 -7.83
C VAL A 192 5.00 -5.91 -7.06
N VAL A 193 6.14 -5.70 -7.72
CA VAL A 193 7.36 -5.17 -7.11
C VAL A 193 7.80 -3.90 -7.81
N ALA A 194 7.93 -2.81 -7.08
CA ALA A 194 8.50 -1.55 -7.52
C ALA A 194 10.02 -1.57 -7.31
N ASN A 195 10.79 -1.88 -8.35
CA ASN A 195 12.25 -1.79 -8.29
C ASN A 195 12.70 -0.37 -8.64
N GLY A 196 13.23 0.36 -7.67
CA GLY A 196 13.62 1.76 -7.84
C GLY A 196 14.87 1.97 -8.71
N GLY A 197 15.61 0.92 -8.99
CA GLY A 197 16.80 0.96 -9.86
C GLY A 197 18.05 1.56 -9.22
N ILE A 198 17.97 2.06 -7.98
CA ILE A 198 19.08 2.74 -7.31
C ILE A 198 19.90 1.75 -6.48
N LYS A 199 21.16 1.57 -6.83
CA LYS A 199 22.12 0.80 -6.02
C LYS A 199 22.61 1.65 -4.84
N THR A 200 22.56 1.04 -3.65
CA THR A 200 23.03 1.64 -2.40
C THR A 200 23.81 0.63 -1.59
N HIS A 201 24.69 1.09 -0.71
CA HIS A 201 25.43 0.24 0.22
C HIS A 201 25.27 0.78 1.65
N PRO A 202 25.13 -0.07 2.68
CA PRO A 202 24.98 0.38 4.08
C PRO A 202 26.08 1.32 4.54
N ASP A 203 27.33 1.04 4.20
CA ASP A 203 28.48 1.82 4.64
C ASP A 203 28.66 3.14 3.86
N LYS A 204 27.88 3.34 2.78
CA LYS A 204 27.86 4.56 1.96
C LYS A 204 26.68 5.48 2.31
N GLY A 205 25.96 5.19 3.39
CA GLY A 205 24.84 6.01 3.86
C GLY A 205 23.77 6.18 2.80
N ARG A 206 23.60 7.40 2.28
CA ARG A 206 22.59 7.73 1.26
C ARG A 206 23.14 7.91 -0.15
N GLU A 207 24.41 7.64 -0.35
CA GLU A 207 25.04 7.71 -1.66
C GLU A 207 24.32 6.78 -2.66
N LYS A 208 24.16 7.27 -3.88
CA LYS A 208 23.52 6.56 -4.99
C LYS A 208 24.62 6.15 -5.98
N LEU A 209 24.86 4.84 -6.10
CA LEU A 209 26.06 4.31 -6.69
C LEU A 209 25.99 4.09 -8.22
N ASN A 210 24.81 4.29 -8.84
CA ASN A 210 24.59 3.92 -10.25
C ASN A 210 23.61 4.83 -10.99
N LEU A 211 23.56 6.12 -10.69
CA LEU A 211 22.56 7.01 -11.28
C LEU A 211 22.56 7.01 -12.82
N ASN A 212 23.74 6.95 -13.43
CA ASN A 212 23.89 6.96 -14.90
C ASN A 212 23.44 5.63 -15.55
N THR A 213 23.38 4.55 -14.78
CA THR A 213 23.08 3.21 -15.29
C THR A 213 21.89 2.58 -14.59
N MET A 214 21.13 3.36 -13.79
CA MET A 214 19.97 2.81 -13.12
C MET A 214 18.87 2.40 -14.12
N ARG A 215 18.16 1.32 -13.78
CA ARG A 215 17.06 0.76 -14.59
C ARG A 215 15.88 0.45 -13.67
N PRO A 216 15.03 1.42 -13.40
CA PRO A 216 13.81 1.18 -12.61
C PRO A 216 12.86 0.27 -13.39
N SER A 217 12.13 -0.57 -12.67
CA SER A 217 11.16 -1.47 -13.29
C SER A 217 10.00 -1.78 -12.36
N LEU A 218 8.83 -2.01 -12.94
CA LEU A 218 7.70 -2.64 -12.28
C LEU A 218 7.65 -4.11 -12.70
N VAL A 219 7.59 -5.02 -11.75
CA VAL A 219 7.72 -6.45 -11.99
C VAL A 219 6.54 -7.19 -11.38
N TYR A 220 6.01 -8.17 -12.10
CA TYR A 220 4.97 -9.08 -11.65
C TYR A 220 5.57 -10.48 -11.49
N LEU A 221 5.47 -11.04 -10.30
CA LEU A 221 5.98 -12.37 -9.95
C LEU A 221 4.85 -13.24 -9.45
N GLU A 222 4.87 -14.51 -9.79
CA GLU A 222 4.04 -15.49 -9.10
C GLU A 222 4.52 -15.62 -7.64
N LEU A 223 3.61 -15.45 -6.68
CA LEU A 223 3.96 -15.23 -5.28
C LEU A 223 4.84 -16.33 -4.69
N LEU A 224 4.45 -17.59 -4.81
CA LEU A 224 5.14 -18.68 -4.11
C LEU A 224 6.35 -19.26 -4.86
N THR A 225 6.42 -19.07 -6.17
CA THR A 225 7.52 -19.61 -7.00
C THR A 225 8.56 -18.58 -7.39
N GLY A 226 8.19 -17.28 -7.37
CA GLY A 226 9.03 -16.20 -7.89
C GLY A 226 9.13 -16.19 -9.42
N LYS A 227 8.31 -16.97 -10.14
CA LYS A 227 8.29 -16.98 -11.60
C LYS A 227 7.97 -15.59 -12.12
N LEU A 228 8.82 -15.09 -13.02
CA LEU A 228 8.60 -13.82 -13.70
C LEU A 228 7.40 -13.93 -14.64
N LEU A 229 6.38 -13.12 -14.41
CA LEU A 229 5.17 -13.04 -15.22
C LEU A 229 5.23 -11.87 -16.20
N GLU A 230 5.76 -10.72 -15.73
CA GLU A 230 5.97 -9.54 -16.55
C GLU A 230 7.00 -8.62 -15.90
N LYS A 231 7.76 -7.91 -16.73
CA LYS A 231 8.66 -6.83 -16.32
C LYS A 231 8.53 -5.69 -17.31
N VAL A 232 8.15 -4.52 -16.80
CA VAL A 232 8.04 -3.30 -17.59
C VAL A 232 8.97 -2.22 -17.02
N SER A 233 9.49 -1.39 -17.91
CA SER A 233 10.38 -0.27 -17.57
C SER A 233 9.87 1.00 -18.24
N LEU A 234 10.31 2.13 -17.71
CA LEU A 234 10.11 3.42 -18.35
C LEU A 234 10.97 3.53 -19.61
N PRO A 235 10.62 4.43 -20.55
CA PRO A 235 11.49 4.79 -21.68
C PRO A 235 12.91 5.14 -21.22
N GLU A 236 13.91 4.88 -22.05
CA GLU A 236 15.33 5.04 -21.69
C GLU A 236 15.68 6.45 -21.24
N GLN A 237 15.06 7.46 -21.83
CA GLN A 237 15.24 8.87 -21.48
C GLN A 237 14.81 9.17 -20.03
N LEU A 238 13.96 8.32 -19.44
CA LEU A 238 13.47 8.41 -18.07
C LEU A 238 14.15 7.42 -17.11
N HIS A 239 15.33 6.88 -17.48
CA HIS A 239 16.04 5.89 -16.66
C HIS A 239 16.35 6.38 -15.23
N GLN A 240 16.43 7.70 -15.02
CA GLN A 240 16.63 8.30 -13.69
C GLN A 240 15.34 8.56 -12.91
N LEU A 241 14.18 8.16 -13.44
CA LEU A 241 12.88 8.27 -12.75
C LEU A 241 12.59 7.01 -11.94
N SER A 242 13.04 7.00 -10.68
CA SER A 242 12.97 5.85 -9.79
C SER A 242 11.53 5.48 -9.43
N ILE A 243 11.08 4.29 -9.77
CA ILE A 243 9.78 3.70 -9.35
C ILE A 243 9.89 3.34 -7.86
N ARG A 244 9.03 3.96 -7.01
CA ARG A 244 9.19 3.84 -5.55
C ARG A 244 7.97 3.30 -4.86
N HIS A 245 6.88 4.04 -4.87
CA HIS A 245 5.65 3.68 -4.18
C HIS A 245 4.61 3.25 -5.18
N ILE A 246 3.83 2.23 -4.81
CA ILE A 246 2.75 1.69 -5.62
C ILE A 246 1.54 1.39 -4.75
N ASP A 247 0.37 1.48 -5.34
CA ASP A 247 -0.85 0.90 -4.79
C ASP A 247 -1.65 0.21 -5.90
N ILE A 248 -2.57 -0.69 -5.52
CA ILE A 248 -3.36 -1.49 -6.46
C ILE A 248 -4.84 -1.36 -6.10
N ASN A 249 -5.67 -1.03 -7.09
CA ASN A 249 -7.10 -0.96 -6.91
C ASN A 249 -7.79 -2.33 -7.12
N GLN A 250 -9.10 -2.40 -6.90
CA GLN A 250 -9.92 -3.61 -7.05
C GLN A 250 -9.95 -4.19 -8.47
N HIS A 251 -9.48 -3.48 -9.48
CA HIS A 251 -9.37 -3.92 -10.87
C HIS A 251 -7.94 -4.31 -11.25
N ASN A 252 -7.04 -4.45 -10.28
CA ASN A 252 -5.60 -4.72 -10.45
C ASN A 252 -4.88 -3.66 -11.29
N HIS A 253 -5.40 -2.43 -11.35
CA HIS A 253 -4.64 -1.31 -11.86
C HIS A 253 -3.65 -0.85 -10.78
N VAL A 254 -2.44 -0.57 -11.19
CA VAL A 254 -1.36 -0.08 -10.32
C VAL A 254 -1.22 1.42 -10.52
N VAL A 255 -1.25 2.19 -9.43
CA VAL A 255 -0.76 3.57 -9.44
C VAL A 255 0.69 3.57 -8.97
N ILE A 256 1.51 4.40 -9.60
CA ILE A 256 2.95 4.46 -9.39
C ILE A 256 3.33 5.89 -9.03
N ALA A 257 4.04 6.05 -7.91
CA ALA A 257 4.62 7.31 -7.49
C ALA A 257 6.16 7.22 -7.52
N MET A 258 6.80 8.18 -8.15
CA MET A 258 8.20 8.13 -8.54
C MET A 258 9.03 9.27 -7.92
N GLN A 259 10.34 9.08 -7.95
CA GLN A 259 11.32 10.07 -7.50
C GLN A 259 12.37 10.26 -8.58
N TYR A 260 12.47 11.46 -9.13
CA TYR A 260 13.46 11.76 -10.16
C TYR A 260 14.84 12.00 -9.55
N GLN A 261 15.86 11.45 -10.20
CA GLN A 261 17.24 11.48 -9.73
C GLN A 261 18.18 12.25 -10.68
N GLY A 262 17.66 12.75 -11.79
CA GLY A 262 18.37 13.55 -12.77
C GLY A 262 18.44 15.03 -12.42
N ASP A 263 18.56 15.88 -13.43
CA ASP A 263 18.68 17.32 -13.26
C ASP A 263 17.42 17.92 -12.60
N LYS A 264 17.63 18.86 -11.69
CA LYS A 264 16.52 19.52 -10.97
C LYS A 264 15.70 20.47 -11.83
N THR A 265 16.20 20.83 -13.00
CA THR A 265 15.50 21.69 -13.96
C THR A 265 14.60 20.89 -14.89
N ASP A 266 14.76 19.57 -14.94
CA ASP A 266 13.95 18.71 -15.80
C ASP A 266 12.50 18.68 -15.36
N GLN A 267 11.61 18.68 -16.33
CA GLN A 267 10.16 18.62 -16.14
C GLN A 267 9.67 17.22 -16.44
N VAL A 268 9.59 16.38 -15.40
CA VAL A 268 9.22 14.98 -15.55
C VAL A 268 7.94 14.65 -14.78
N ALA A 269 7.10 13.80 -15.36
CA ALA A 269 5.94 13.26 -14.67
C ALA A 269 6.38 12.35 -13.52
N LEU A 270 5.84 12.58 -12.32
CA LEU A 270 6.17 11.78 -11.13
C LEU A 270 5.12 10.71 -10.82
N MET A 271 4.01 10.71 -11.55
CA MET A 271 2.92 9.77 -11.38
C MET A 271 2.64 9.01 -12.66
N ALA A 272 2.34 7.73 -12.51
CA ALA A 272 1.97 6.87 -13.61
C ALA A 272 0.93 5.83 -13.16
N THR A 273 0.32 5.16 -14.14
CA THR A 273 -0.50 3.97 -13.93
C THR A 273 0.00 2.83 -14.80
N HIS A 274 -0.30 1.61 -14.39
CA HIS A 274 -0.02 0.42 -15.17
C HIS A 274 -1.11 -0.63 -14.96
N LYS A 275 -1.40 -1.36 -16.01
CA LYS A 275 -2.18 -2.59 -15.97
C LYS A 275 -1.37 -3.68 -16.65
N ARG A 276 -1.34 -4.86 -16.06
CA ARG A 276 -0.56 -5.98 -16.60
C ARG A 276 -0.92 -6.24 -18.06
N GLY A 277 0.11 -6.37 -18.91
CA GLY A 277 0.00 -6.51 -20.37
C GLY A 277 -0.02 -5.20 -21.14
N GLU A 278 0.07 -4.05 -20.46
CA GLU A 278 0.09 -2.71 -21.08
C GLU A 278 1.44 -2.02 -20.85
N TYR A 279 1.64 -0.84 -21.46
CA TYR A 279 2.77 0.03 -21.14
C TYR A 279 2.49 0.89 -19.91
N ILE A 280 3.55 1.32 -19.22
CA ILE A 280 3.43 2.32 -18.15
C ILE A 280 2.92 3.63 -18.76
N ARG A 281 1.75 4.09 -18.30
CA ARG A 281 1.12 5.33 -18.72
C ARG A 281 1.45 6.44 -17.72
N LEU A 282 2.21 7.44 -18.14
CA LEU A 282 2.44 8.64 -17.34
C LEU A 282 1.15 9.45 -17.20
N LEU A 283 0.91 10.01 -16.01
CA LEU A 283 -0.25 10.87 -15.76
C LEU A 283 0.10 12.32 -16.09
N ASN A 284 -0.89 13.11 -16.51
CA ASN A 284 -0.72 14.49 -16.95
C ASN A 284 -1.02 15.50 -15.83
N ALA A 285 -0.17 16.50 -15.70
CA ALA A 285 -0.40 17.66 -14.86
C ALA A 285 0.19 18.92 -15.50
N PRO A 286 -0.27 20.11 -15.10
CA PRO A 286 0.40 21.36 -15.46
C PRO A 286 1.87 21.33 -15.01
N ILE A 287 2.73 21.98 -15.79
CA ILE A 287 4.19 22.05 -15.51
C ILE A 287 4.47 22.53 -14.09
N ASN A 288 3.76 23.57 -13.64
CA ASN A 288 3.91 24.11 -12.29
C ASN A 288 3.62 23.09 -11.19
N SER A 289 2.71 22.14 -11.42
CA SER A 289 2.41 21.06 -10.48
C SER A 289 3.60 20.11 -10.34
N TYR A 290 4.22 19.71 -11.45
CA TYR A 290 5.43 18.86 -11.41
C TYR A 290 6.59 19.54 -10.70
N LEU A 291 6.89 20.79 -11.05
CA LEU A 291 7.95 21.57 -10.40
C LEU A 291 7.71 21.71 -8.90
N ALA A 292 6.44 21.94 -8.53
CA ALA A 292 6.05 22.10 -7.15
C ALA A 292 6.17 20.82 -6.31
N MET A 293 6.11 19.62 -6.92
CA MET A 293 6.38 18.35 -6.24
C MET A 293 7.87 18.11 -5.94
N LYS A 294 8.76 18.98 -6.44
CA LYS A 294 10.23 18.93 -6.20
C LYS A 294 10.82 17.54 -6.43
N HIS A 295 10.44 16.91 -7.53
CA HIS A 295 10.92 15.59 -7.98
C HIS A 295 10.79 14.45 -6.96
N TYR A 296 9.82 14.56 -6.04
CA TYR A 296 9.75 13.62 -4.93
C TYR A 296 8.31 13.28 -4.54
N CYS A 297 7.92 12.02 -4.75
CA CYS A 297 6.74 11.45 -4.12
C CYS A 297 7.13 10.60 -2.91
N GLY A 298 6.43 10.78 -1.80
CA GLY A 298 6.72 10.11 -0.52
C GLY A 298 5.83 8.92 -0.22
N SER A 299 4.60 8.91 -0.74
CA SER A 299 3.61 7.84 -0.59
C SER A 299 2.52 7.99 -1.66
N VAL A 300 1.76 6.93 -1.91
CA VAL A 300 0.62 6.92 -2.81
C VAL A 300 -0.42 5.90 -2.34
N CYS A 301 -1.69 6.20 -2.54
CA CYS A 301 -2.75 5.20 -2.42
C CYS A 301 -3.92 5.54 -3.33
N PHE A 302 -4.70 4.53 -3.73
CA PHE A 302 -6.03 4.69 -4.29
C PHE A 302 -7.04 5.04 -3.20
N ASP A 303 -8.11 5.71 -3.57
CA ASP A 303 -9.33 5.78 -2.76
C ASP A 303 -10.10 4.44 -2.84
N PHE A 304 -11.13 4.27 -2.02
CA PHE A 304 -11.93 3.04 -2.04
C PHE A 304 -12.75 2.85 -3.33
N SER A 305 -12.96 3.87 -4.14
CA SER A 305 -13.57 3.72 -5.46
C SER A 305 -12.61 3.12 -6.48
N GLY A 306 -11.30 3.26 -6.26
CA GLY A 306 -10.25 2.86 -7.18
C GLY A 306 -10.16 3.73 -8.44
N MET A 307 -10.88 4.86 -8.49
CA MET A 307 -10.83 5.81 -9.60
C MET A 307 -9.85 6.94 -9.34
N TYR A 308 -9.72 7.35 -8.10
CA TYR A 308 -8.81 8.41 -7.70
C TYR A 308 -7.61 7.86 -6.94
N ALA A 309 -6.47 8.48 -7.15
CA ALA A 309 -5.28 8.23 -6.35
C ALA A 309 -4.76 9.54 -5.77
N ALA A 310 -4.17 9.45 -4.58
CA ALA A 310 -3.50 10.60 -3.98
C ALA A 310 -2.03 10.28 -3.72
N ALA A 311 -1.16 11.27 -3.98
CA ALA A 311 0.26 11.17 -3.71
C ALA A 311 0.74 12.31 -2.83
N THR A 312 1.62 11.99 -1.89
CA THR A 312 2.27 12.99 -1.04
C THR A 312 3.61 13.40 -1.62
N SER A 313 3.95 14.67 -1.47
CA SER A 313 5.25 15.23 -1.82
C SER A 313 5.82 16.01 -0.63
N PRO A 314 6.54 15.34 0.29
CA PRO A 314 7.12 15.99 1.47
C PRO A 314 7.99 17.20 1.14
N LYS A 315 8.85 17.08 0.12
CA LYS A 315 9.72 18.16 -0.33
C LYS A 315 8.97 19.33 -0.98
N GLY A 316 7.81 19.04 -1.57
CA GLY A 316 6.95 20.01 -2.23
C GLY A 316 5.91 20.62 -1.30
N ASP A 317 5.81 20.17 -0.04
CA ASP A 317 4.80 20.60 0.92
C ASP A 317 3.37 20.44 0.37
N ARG A 318 3.07 19.29 -0.29
CA ARG A 318 1.77 19.10 -0.95
C ARG A 318 1.28 17.68 -1.02
N VAL A 319 -0.01 17.58 -1.25
CA VAL A 319 -0.73 16.38 -1.69
C VAL A 319 -1.32 16.66 -3.05
N THR A 320 -1.21 15.72 -3.97
CA THR A 320 -1.80 15.80 -5.31
C THR A 320 -2.83 14.70 -5.48
N ILE A 321 -3.98 15.02 -6.07
CA ILE A 321 -5.09 14.09 -6.30
C ILE A 321 -5.23 13.88 -7.82
N TRP A 322 -5.37 12.64 -8.22
CA TRP A 322 -5.33 12.20 -9.61
C TRP A 322 -6.58 11.41 -9.99
N ASP A 323 -7.22 11.74 -11.09
CA ASP A 323 -8.18 10.87 -11.78
C ASP A 323 -7.36 9.88 -12.61
N THR A 324 -7.28 8.64 -12.16
CA THR A 324 -6.43 7.61 -12.81
C THR A 324 -7.02 7.07 -14.10
N VAL A 325 -8.33 7.22 -14.28
CA VAL A 325 -9.05 6.85 -15.51
C VAL A 325 -8.77 7.86 -16.62
N LYS A 326 -9.04 9.16 -16.34
CA LYS A 326 -8.72 10.24 -17.28
C LYS A 326 -7.22 10.46 -17.44
N GLY A 327 -6.44 10.16 -16.40
CA GLY A 327 -5.00 10.28 -16.42
C GLY A 327 -4.49 11.70 -16.16
N ASN A 328 -5.19 12.49 -15.37
CA ASN A 328 -4.81 13.86 -15.07
C ASN A 328 -4.98 14.20 -13.59
N ILE A 329 -4.26 15.23 -13.15
CA ILE A 329 -4.43 15.81 -11.82
C ILE A 329 -5.79 16.51 -11.72
N VAL A 330 -6.47 16.37 -10.59
CA VAL A 330 -7.79 16.96 -10.32
C VAL A 330 -7.78 17.93 -9.15
N ASP A 331 -6.80 17.83 -8.25
CA ASP A 331 -6.63 18.78 -7.15
C ASP A 331 -5.21 18.77 -6.59
N GLU A 332 -4.80 19.88 -5.97
CA GLU A 332 -3.53 20.07 -5.28
C GLU A 332 -3.73 20.82 -3.96
N LEU A 333 -3.19 20.26 -2.91
CA LEU A 333 -3.38 20.75 -1.56
C LEU A 333 -2.04 21.09 -0.91
N ARG A 334 -1.95 22.26 -0.28
CA ARG A 334 -0.79 22.59 0.57
C ARG A 334 -0.86 21.81 1.87
N CYS A 335 0.15 20.98 2.09
CA CYS A 335 0.33 20.22 3.32
C CYS A 335 1.83 20.17 3.63
N ARG A 336 2.27 20.95 4.62
CA ARG A 336 3.69 21.02 4.98
C ARG A 336 4.21 19.65 5.38
N ASP A 337 5.29 19.21 4.69
CA ASP A 337 5.94 17.93 4.91
C ASP A 337 4.93 16.77 4.86
N ALA A 338 4.10 16.72 3.79
CA ALA A 338 3.11 15.67 3.59
C ALA A 338 3.81 14.32 3.43
N CYS A 339 3.59 13.40 4.37
CA CYS A 339 4.31 12.13 4.49
C CYS A 339 3.47 10.93 4.06
N GLY A 340 2.82 10.25 4.99
CA GLY A 340 2.01 9.07 4.72
C GLY A 340 0.60 9.41 4.26
N ILE A 341 0.01 8.54 3.46
CA ILE A 341 -1.37 8.67 2.98
C ILE A 341 -2.07 7.32 3.00
N ALA A 342 -3.35 7.32 3.33
CA ALA A 342 -4.22 6.13 3.31
C ALA A 342 -5.64 6.51 2.88
N ALA A 343 -6.35 5.60 2.22
CA ALA A 343 -7.75 5.78 1.85
C ALA A 343 -8.63 5.89 3.10
N PHE A 344 -9.62 6.79 3.08
CA PHE A 344 -10.52 7.02 4.21
C PHE A 344 -11.90 7.51 3.75
N GLY A 345 -12.96 6.89 4.29
CA GLY A 345 -14.32 7.17 3.85
C GLY A 345 -14.57 6.71 2.41
N LYS A 346 -15.72 7.08 1.86
CA LYS A 346 -16.12 6.62 0.51
C LYS A 346 -15.18 7.13 -0.58
N GLN A 347 -14.85 8.41 -0.53
CA GLN A 347 -13.98 9.10 -1.48
C GLN A 347 -13.12 10.12 -0.73
N GLY A 348 -12.01 9.66 -0.16
CA GLY A 348 -11.15 10.54 0.59
C GLY A 348 -9.89 9.87 1.10
N PHE A 349 -9.08 10.67 1.79
CA PHE A 349 -7.76 10.26 2.26
C PHE A 349 -7.47 10.83 3.64
N VAL A 350 -6.76 10.07 4.47
CA VAL A 350 -6.06 10.62 5.63
C VAL A 350 -4.59 10.81 5.26
N VAL A 351 -4.05 11.98 5.59
CA VAL A 351 -2.68 12.38 5.32
C VAL A 351 -1.97 12.67 6.62
N SER A 352 -0.79 12.10 6.81
CA SER A 352 0.13 12.45 7.90
C SER A 352 1.20 13.44 7.43
N SER A 353 1.72 14.23 8.36
CA SER A 353 2.72 15.25 8.09
C SER A 353 3.92 15.10 9.03
N GLY A 354 5.14 15.23 8.51
CA GLY A 354 6.36 15.30 9.31
C GLY A 354 6.35 16.47 10.32
N ALA A 355 5.44 17.44 10.16
CA ALA A 355 5.16 18.48 11.16
C ALA A 355 4.23 18.01 12.30
N GLY A 356 3.96 16.70 12.42
CA GLY A 356 3.17 16.10 13.52
C GLY A 356 1.66 16.28 13.39
N LYS A 357 1.14 16.54 12.19
CA LYS A 357 -0.28 16.77 11.95
C LYS A 357 -0.90 15.64 11.14
N LEU A 358 -2.21 15.43 11.34
CA LEU A 358 -3.04 14.58 10.53
C LEU A 358 -4.14 15.41 9.87
N TYR A 359 -4.47 15.06 8.64
CA TYR A 359 -5.51 15.74 7.86
C TYR A 359 -6.42 14.70 7.22
N HIS A 360 -7.69 15.05 7.06
CA HIS A 360 -8.64 14.33 6.22
C HIS A 360 -8.95 15.18 4.99
N TYR A 361 -8.84 14.59 3.82
CA TYR A 361 -9.27 15.17 2.56
C TYR A 361 -10.49 14.44 2.02
N ASN A 362 -11.51 15.20 1.64
CA ASN A 362 -12.69 14.69 0.94
C ASN A 362 -12.66 15.15 -0.52
N ILE A 363 -12.74 14.22 -1.46
CA ILE A 363 -12.65 14.50 -2.91
C ILE A 363 -13.89 15.28 -3.40
N GLU A 364 -15.08 14.90 -2.93
CA GLU A 364 -16.34 15.50 -3.37
C GLU A 364 -16.42 16.98 -2.99
N HIS A 365 -16.01 17.29 -1.77
CA HIS A 365 -16.05 18.67 -1.25
C HIS A 365 -14.76 19.45 -1.50
N LYS A 366 -13.71 18.81 -2.00
CA LYS A 366 -12.36 19.39 -2.18
C LYS A 366 -11.84 20.09 -0.93
N GLU A 367 -12.08 19.49 0.22
CA GLU A 367 -11.79 20.09 1.52
C GLU A 367 -10.75 19.28 2.27
N LEU A 368 -9.69 19.96 2.74
CA LEU A 368 -8.67 19.42 3.61
C LEU A 368 -8.92 19.89 5.05
N LYS A 369 -9.44 19.03 5.90
CA LYS A 369 -9.67 19.29 7.32
C LYS A 369 -8.54 18.73 8.17
N ARG A 370 -7.99 19.55 9.05
CA ARG A 370 -7.07 19.07 10.07
C ARG A 370 -7.84 18.23 11.09
N LEU A 371 -7.37 17.02 11.35
CA LEU A 371 -7.82 16.21 12.46
C LEU A 371 -7.17 16.78 13.72
N LEU A 372 -7.99 17.39 14.59
CA LEU A 372 -7.53 17.90 15.88
C LEU A 372 -7.78 16.81 16.91
N PRO A 373 -6.76 16.43 17.72
CA PRO A 373 -7.04 15.72 18.94
C PRO A 373 -7.94 16.63 19.78
N GLN A 374 -9.10 16.13 20.19
CA GLN A 374 -9.81 16.79 21.29
C GLN A 374 -8.82 16.82 22.46
N THR A 375 -8.62 18.00 23.05
CA THR A 375 -7.71 18.28 24.16
C THR A 375 -7.53 17.05 25.04
N PHE A 376 -6.28 16.62 25.20
CA PHE A 376 -5.90 15.46 26.01
C PHE A 376 -6.50 15.58 27.41
N LEU A 377 -7.72 15.07 27.58
CA LEU A 377 -8.21 14.70 28.88
C LEU A 377 -7.35 13.52 29.29
N THR A 378 -6.63 13.71 30.37
CA THR A 378 -5.83 12.70 31.05
C THR A 378 -6.61 11.38 31.08
N ALA A 379 -6.15 10.40 30.29
CA ALA A 379 -6.67 9.04 30.43
C ALA A 379 -6.37 8.57 31.86
N PRO A 380 -7.33 7.97 32.55
CA PRO A 380 -7.06 7.38 33.87
C PRO A 380 -5.95 6.34 33.71
N PRO A 381 -5.07 6.17 34.70
CA PRO A 381 -3.95 5.25 34.65
C PRO A 381 -4.51 3.83 34.54
N LEU A 382 -4.39 3.24 33.36
CA LEU A 382 -4.55 1.79 33.20
C LEU A 382 -3.26 1.15 33.73
N VAL A 383 -3.41 0.51 34.87
CA VAL A 383 -2.52 -0.48 35.49
C VAL A 383 -1.01 -0.28 35.23
N GLU A 384 -0.30 -0.05 36.29
CA GLU A 384 1.15 0.09 36.37
C GLU A 384 1.92 -1.04 35.64
N SER A 385 2.15 -0.87 34.36
CA SER A 385 3.38 -1.31 33.74
C SER A 385 4.27 -0.07 33.65
N LYS A 386 5.43 -0.12 34.30
CA LYS A 386 6.45 0.96 34.35
C LYS A 386 7.05 1.20 32.96
N VAL A 387 6.24 1.61 32.00
CA VAL A 387 6.70 2.17 30.73
C VAL A 387 6.31 3.66 30.79
N ASN A 388 7.32 4.51 30.96
CA ASN A 388 7.18 5.95 30.85
C ASN A 388 6.56 6.30 29.48
N VAL A 389 5.24 6.42 29.42
CA VAL A 389 4.55 6.97 28.25
C VAL A 389 4.85 8.48 28.25
N PRO A 390 5.56 9.02 27.25
CA PRO A 390 5.82 10.44 27.20
C PRO A 390 4.50 11.21 27.11
N SER A 391 4.39 12.27 27.89
CA SER A 391 3.27 13.22 27.83
C SER A 391 2.95 13.61 26.38
N PRO A 392 1.66 13.64 25.98
CA PRO A 392 1.22 13.89 24.61
C PRO A 392 1.54 15.26 24.02
N SER A 393 2.20 16.15 24.76
CA SER A 393 2.56 17.51 24.31
C SER A 393 3.78 17.59 23.39
N LYS A 394 4.47 16.46 23.12
CA LYS A 394 5.69 16.47 22.31
C LYS A 394 5.38 16.13 20.86
N ARG A 395 5.65 17.07 19.95
CA ARG A 395 5.45 16.94 18.50
C ARG A 395 6.21 15.73 17.97
N MET A 396 5.48 14.80 17.33
CA MET A 396 6.05 13.67 16.60
C MET A 396 6.06 13.98 15.11
N ALA A 397 7.16 13.74 14.44
CA ALA A 397 7.27 13.78 12.98
C ALA A 397 6.87 12.41 12.43
N TRP A 398 5.76 12.34 11.68
CA TRP A 398 5.30 11.11 11.03
C TRP A 398 6.23 10.71 9.89
N ASP A 399 6.42 9.41 9.68
CA ASP A 399 7.15 8.87 8.53
C ASP A 399 6.26 8.76 7.28
N ASN A 400 6.86 8.39 6.14
CA ASN A 400 6.22 8.41 4.82
C ASN A 400 5.08 7.40 4.63
N HIS A 401 4.82 6.51 5.58
CA HIS A 401 3.77 5.51 5.47
C HIS A 401 2.77 5.63 6.59
N LEU A 402 1.50 5.64 6.20
CA LEU A 402 0.34 5.59 7.06
C LEU A 402 -0.51 4.39 6.65
N SER A 403 -0.84 3.54 7.59
CA SER A 403 -1.79 2.44 7.40
C SER A 403 -3.03 2.66 8.24
N ILE A 404 -4.16 2.14 7.76
CA ILE A 404 -5.45 2.28 8.42
C ILE A 404 -6.09 0.91 8.63
N SER A 405 -6.81 0.76 9.72
CA SER A 405 -7.80 -0.32 9.88
C SER A 405 -9.16 0.28 10.25
N ILE A 406 -10.17 -0.30 9.71
CA ILE A 406 -11.57 0.00 9.99
C ILE A 406 -12.17 -1.19 10.70
#